data_0ee23f5e6581f37c6ea280409c4ff966
#
_entry.id   0ee23f5e6581f37c6ea280409c4ff966
#
_cell.length_a   1.000
_cell.length_b   1.000
_cell.length_c   1.000
_cell.angle_alpha   90.00
_cell.angle_beta   90.00
_cell.angle_gamma   90.00
#
_symmetry.space_group_name_H-M   'P 1'
#
loop_
_entity.id
_entity.type
_entity.pdbx_description
1 polymer ?
#
loop_
_entity_poly.entity_id
_entity_poly.type
_entity_poly.pdbx_seq_one_letter_code
_entity_poly.pdbx_strand_id
1 'polypeptide(L)'
;VPFSSINFGTDTSPEGRMVMKNYLLSVDAGLGKNETPIFPISIFKIKEGINYNPGDPNYDLFKLSCKVSAKRLFPNFSFMDSPFNAQYYKGDYNTEVCYMGCRTRVIGNVVDPNKAVTPGRGNLSFTSINLPRLGIKHGIAGNKETDLDGFFKELEETMNLVCEHLL
;
A
#
# COMPACT_ATOMS: atom_id res chain seq x y z
N VAL A 1 8.76 8.39 -15.48
CA VAL A 1 9.06 7.25 -14.59
C VAL A 1 7.75 6.55 -14.30
N PRO A 2 7.62 5.25 -14.58
CA PRO A 2 6.40 4.51 -14.26
C PRO A 2 6.25 4.39 -12.73
N PHE A 3 5.06 4.71 -12.23
CA PHE A 3 4.69 4.45 -10.86
C PHE A 3 4.29 2.98 -10.74
N SER A 4 5.08 2.19 -10.04
CA SER A 4 4.88 0.75 -9.93
C SER A 4 4.91 0.30 -8.47
N SER A 5 4.28 -0.84 -8.19
CA SER A 5 4.28 -1.48 -6.89
C SER A 5 4.60 -2.96 -7.05
N ILE A 6 5.26 -3.53 -6.07
CA ILE A 6 5.54 -4.95 -5.99
C ILE A 6 5.08 -5.49 -4.62
N ASN A 7 4.29 -6.56 -4.65
CA ASN A 7 3.86 -7.30 -3.47
C ASN A 7 4.57 -8.66 -3.46
N PHE A 8 5.24 -8.99 -2.36
CA PHE A 8 6.02 -10.22 -2.25
C PHE A 8 6.13 -10.67 -0.79
N GLY A 9 6.71 -11.84 -0.53
CA GLY A 9 6.93 -12.35 0.82
C GLY A 9 6.44 -13.78 1.03
N THR A 10 5.37 -14.19 0.34
CA THR A 10 4.66 -15.46 0.60
C THR A 10 5.05 -16.62 -0.31
N ASP A 11 5.79 -16.40 -1.38
CA ASP A 11 6.29 -17.47 -2.23
C ASP A 11 7.45 -18.22 -1.55
N THR A 12 7.28 -19.52 -1.36
CA THR A 12 8.28 -20.39 -0.72
C THR A 12 9.11 -21.22 -1.71
N SER A 13 8.86 -21.07 -3.02
CA SER A 13 9.67 -21.72 -4.05
C SER A 13 11.12 -21.24 -4.02
N PRO A 14 12.10 -22.09 -4.39
CA PRO A 14 13.50 -21.66 -4.47
C PRO A 14 13.72 -20.44 -5.36
N GLU A 15 13.00 -20.38 -6.49
CA GLU A 15 13.05 -19.28 -7.45
C GLU A 15 12.48 -18.00 -6.88
N GLY A 16 11.30 -18.06 -6.26
CA GLY A 16 10.64 -16.92 -5.62
C GLY A 16 11.49 -16.39 -4.46
N ARG A 17 12.03 -17.25 -3.62
CA ARG A 17 12.95 -16.87 -2.54
C ARG A 17 14.20 -16.18 -3.06
N MET A 18 14.80 -16.71 -4.16
CA MET A 18 15.95 -16.10 -4.80
C MET A 18 15.64 -14.70 -5.32
N VAL A 19 14.50 -14.52 -5.99
CA VAL A 19 14.06 -13.21 -6.50
C VAL A 19 13.84 -12.23 -5.35
N MET A 20 13.10 -12.63 -4.31
CA MET A 20 12.83 -11.78 -3.13
C MET A 20 14.12 -11.35 -2.42
N LYS A 21 15.05 -12.29 -2.21
CA LYS A 21 16.33 -11.98 -1.58
C LYS A 21 17.13 -10.96 -2.38
N ASN A 22 17.29 -11.18 -3.68
CA ASN A 22 18.07 -10.27 -4.54
C ASN A 22 17.38 -8.90 -4.67
N TYR A 23 16.05 -8.86 -4.72
CA TYR A 23 15.29 -7.62 -4.68
C TYR A 23 15.58 -6.83 -3.40
N LEU A 24 15.47 -7.46 -2.23
CA LEU A 24 15.77 -6.81 -0.94
C LEU A 24 17.22 -6.31 -0.87
N LEU A 25 18.18 -7.09 -1.35
CA LEU A 25 19.57 -6.68 -1.40
C LEU A 25 19.82 -5.50 -2.36
N SER A 26 19.10 -5.45 -3.49
CA SER A 26 19.19 -4.32 -4.41
C SER A 26 18.62 -3.04 -3.80
N VAL A 27 17.51 -3.13 -3.06
CA VAL A 27 16.96 -1.99 -2.30
C VAL A 27 17.94 -1.54 -1.22
N ASP A 28 18.56 -2.48 -0.48
CA ASP A 28 19.57 -2.15 0.54
C ASP A 28 20.79 -1.44 -0.06
N ALA A 29 21.27 -1.89 -1.22
CA ALA A 29 22.37 -1.25 -1.94
C ALA A 29 22.02 0.19 -2.37
N GLY A 30 20.78 0.43 -2.75
CA GLY A 30 20.32 1.73 -3.24
C GLY A 30 20.70 1.99 -4.70
N LEU A 31 20.44 3.21 -5.15
CA LEU A 31 20.80 3.68 -6.50
C LEU A 31 22.28 4.11 -6.54
N GLY A 32 22.73 4.58 -7.70
CA GLY A 32 24.15 4.80 -8.02
C GLY A 32 24.95 5.64 -7.02
N LYS A 33 24.35 6.56 -6.29
CA LYS A 33 24.97 7.32 -5.19
C LYS A 33 24.40 6.95 -3.82
N ASN A 34 23.95 5.70 -3.67
CA ASN A 34 23.36 5.17 -2.44
C ASN A 34 22.02 5.81 -2.06
N GLU A 35 21.31 6.42 -3.01
CA GLU A 35 19.98 6.95 -2.77
C GLU A 35 18.95 5.81 -2.58
N THR A 36 17.96 6.05 -1.74
CA THR A 36 16.84 5.10 -1.57
C THR A 36 15.97 5.08 -2.83
N PRO A 37 15.78 3.91 -3.47
CA PRO A 37 14.83 3.81 -4.58
C PRO A 37 13.41 4.06 -4.07
N ILE A 38 12.66 4.96 -4.75
CA ILE A 38 11.26 5.24 -4.39
C ILE A 38 10.34 4.22 -5.06
N PHE A 39 10.63 3.84 -6.30
CA PHE A 39 9.85 2.88 -7.08
C PHE A 39 10.71 1.67 -7.47
N PRO A 40 10.07 0.48 -7.53
CA PRO A 40 8.68 0.17 -7.18
C PRO A 40 8.41 0.32 -5.68
N ILE A 41 7.20 0.79 -5.32
CA ILE A 41 6.74 0.74 -3.93
C ILE A 41 6.67 -0.73 -3.50
N SER A 42 7.40 -1.06 -2.46
CA SER A 42 7.61 -2.44 -2.02
C SER A 42 6.70 -2.77 -0.85
N ILE A 43 5.93 -3.84 -0.96
CA ILE A 43 5.06 -4.35 0.11
C ILE A 43 5.46 -5.80 0.40
N PHE A 44 5.97 -6.04 1.61
CA PHE A 44 6.29 -7.37 2.10
C PHE A 44 5.07 -7.93 2.85
N LYS A 45 4.52 -9.03 2.35
CA LYS A 45 3.38 -9.73 2.94
C LYS A 45 3.87 -10.63 4.05
N ILE A 46 3.29 -10.50 5.24
CA ILE A 46 3.56 -11.32 6.41
C ILE A 46 2.41 -12.29 6.60
N LYS A 47 2.71 -13.58 6.73
CA LYS A 47 1.73 -14.65 6.90
C LYS A 47 2.27 -15.72 7.83
N GLU A 48 1.43 -16.16 8.79
CA GLU A 48 1.76 -17.23 9.71
C GLU A 48 2.02 -18.54 8.96
N GLY A 49 3.00 -19.32 9.42
CA GLY A 49 3.43 -20.55 8.76
C GLY A 49 4.27 -20.35 7.50
N ILE A 50 4.48 -19.11 7.05
CA ILE A 50 5.30 -18.80 5.87
C ILE A 50 6.53 -17.98 6.21
N ASN A 51 6.38 -16.90 6.99
CA ASN A 51 7.49 -16.00 7.27
C ASN A 51 7.39 -15.26 8.61
N TYR A 52 6.36 -15.51 9.42
CA TYR A 52 6.12 -14.78 10.65
C TYR A 52 6.92 -15.33 11.84
N ASN A 53 6.94 -16.66 12.02
CA ASN A 53 7.55 -17.32 13.16
C ASN A 53 8.97 -17.83 12.86
N PRO A 54 9.85 -17.89 13.88
CA PRO A 54 11.10 -18.62 13.77
C PRO A 54 10.86 -20.07 13.32
N GLY A 55 11.54 -20.50 12.26
CA GLY A 55 11.34 -21.83 11.66
C GLY A 55 10.47 -21.84 10.41
N ASP A 56 9.71 -20.77 10.14
CA ASP A 56 8.96 -20.66 8.89
C ASP A 56 9.90 -20.59 7.67
N PRO A 57 9.46 -21.12 6.50
CA PRO A 57 10.30 -21.20 5.29
C PRO A 57 10.96 -19.90 4.85
N ASN A 58 10.28 -18.76 5.01
CA ASN A 58 10.73 -17.44 4.60
C ASN A 58 11.06 -16.49 5.77
N TYR A 59 11.23 -17.03 6.97
CA TYR A 59 11.54 -16.21 8.15
C TYR A 59 12.86 -15.43 8.02
N ASP A 60 13.86 -16.01 7.35
CA ASP A 60 15.12 -15.35 7.03
C ASP A 60 14.91 -14.11 6.13
N LEU A 61 14.01 -14.22 5.15
CA LEU A 61 13.63 -13.11 4.26
C LEU A 61 12.85 -12.02 5.01
N PHE A 62 12.00 -12.41 5.97
CA PHE A 62 11.35 -11.46 6.85
C PHE A 62 12.36 -10.67 7.69
N LYS A 63 13.34 -11.32 8.29
CA LYS A 63 14.42 -10.62 9.01
C LYS A 63 15.22 -9.69 8.11
N LEU A 64 15.53 -10.14 6.88
CA LEU A 64 16.20 -9.31 5.90
C LEU A 64 15.35 -8.09 5.52
N SER A 65 14.05 -8.28 5.30
CA SER A 65 13.13 -7.18 4.97
C SER A 65 13.03 -6.14 6.09
N CYS A 66 13.01 -6.58 7.36
CA CYS A 66 13.05 -5.66 8.51
C CYS A 66 14.35 -4.84 8.55
N LYS A 67 15.50 -5.49 8.30
CA LYS A 67 16.80 -4.82 8.24
C LYS A 67 16.84 -3.77 7.13
N VAL A 68 16.35 -4.12 5.95
CA VAL A 68 16.31 -3.21 4.79
C VAL A 68 15.35 -2.06 5.07
N SER A 69 14.17 -2.34 5.62
CA SER A 69 13.17 -1.31 5.95
C SER A 69 13.68 -0.33 7.01
N ALA A 70 14.43 -0.80 8.00
CA ALA A 70 15.05 0.07 9.02
C ALA A 70 16.04 1.08 8.42
N LYS A 71 16.69 0.73 7.30
CA LYS A 71 17.68 1.58 6.62
C LYS A 71 17.04 2.44 5.52
N ARG A 72 16.09 1.88 4.76
CA ARG A 72 15.58 2.45 3.51
C ARG A 72 14.14 2.92 3.59
N LEU A 73 13.42 2.67 4.70
CA LEU A 73 11.98 2.88 4.89
C LEU A 73 11.10 2.01 3.97
N PHE A 74 11.68 1.10 3.24
CA PHE A 74 11.04 0.08 2.41
C PHE A 74 11.69 -1.29 2.64
N PRO A 75 10.90 -2.39 2.50
CA PRO A 75 9.48 -2.46 2.15
C PRO A 75 8.54 -2.02 3.26
N ASN A 76 7.30 -1.65 2.90
CA ASN A 76 6.18 -1.60 3.82
C ASN A 76 5.71 -3.02 4.15
N PHE A 77 5.05 -3.22 5.29
CA PHE A 77 4.57 -4.53 5.72
C PHE A 77 3.05 -4.62 5.66
N SER A 78 2.56 -5.79 5.24
CA SER A 78 1.13 -6.11 5.23
C SER A 78 0.90 -7.47 5.89
N PHE A 79 0.04 -7.50 6.91
CA PHE A 79 -0.29 -8.70 7.68
C PHE A 79 -1.49 -9.40 7.04
N MET A 80 -1.23 -10.56 6.41
CA MET A 80 -2.26 -11.30 5.68
C MET A 80 -3.29 -11.95 6.59
N ASP A 81 -2.87 -12.36 7.79
CA ASP A 81 -3.72 -13.04 8.78
C ASP A 81 -4.57 -12.07 9.62
N SER A 82 -4.36 -10.76 9.48
CA SER A 82 -5.24 -9.80 10.15
C SER A 82 -6.69 -9.98 9.66
N PRO A 83 -7.71 -9.91 10.54
CA PRO A 83 -9.11 -10.05 10.12
C PRO A 83 -9.49 -9.14 8.97
N PHE A 84 -8.87 -7.97 8.91
CA PHE A 84 -9.03 -6.98 7.86
C PHE A 84 -8.64 -7.49 6.45
N ASN A 85 -7.64 -8.36 6.36
CA ASN A 85 -7.16 -8.93 5.10
C ASN A 85 -7.66 -10.37 4.89
N ALA A 86 -7.64 -11.19 5.94
CA ALA A 86 -7.97 -12.61 5.88
C ALA A 86 -9.39 -12.88 5.36
N GLN A 87 -10.35 -12.00 5.63
CA GLN A 87 -11.75 -12.14 5.20
C GLN A 87 -11.92 -12.25 3.66
N TYR A 88 -10.97 -11.77 2.88
CA TYR A 88 -11.02 -11.80 1.41
C TYR A 88 -10.32 -12.99 0.80
N TYR A 89 -9.51 -13.70 1.57
CA TYR A 89 -8.76 -14.86 1.09
C TYR A 89 -9.65 -16.09 0.99
N LYS A 90 -9.74 -16.70 -0.20
CA LYS A 90 -10.57 -17.86 -0.50
C LYS A 90 -9.76 -19.15 -0.72
N GLY A 91 -8.52 -19.22 -0.21
CA GLY A 91 -7.64 -20.38 -0.41
C GLY A 91 -6.88 -20.37 -1.74
N ASP A 92 -7.07 -19.36 -2.59
CA ASP A 92 -6.37 -19.17 -3.86
C ASP A 92 -5.52 -17.89 -3.77
N TYR A 93 -4.27 -17.96 -4.21
CA TYR A 93 -3.35 -16.81 -4.25
C TYR A 93 -3.89 -15.62 -5.04
N ASN A 94 -4.70 -15.85 -6.07
CA ASN A 94 -5.34 -14.80 -6.84
C ASN A 94 -6.36 -13.99 -6.03
N THR A 95 -6.83 -14.52 -4.91
CA THR A 95 -7.76 -13.84 -4.00
C THR A 95 -7.06 -13.18 -2.81
N GLU A 96 -5.74 -13.38 -2.68
CA GLU A 96 -4.97 -12.75 -1.61
C GLU A 96 -4.89 -11.24 -1.82
N VAL A 97 -5.13 -10.48 -0.76
CA VAL A 97 -5.10 -9.02 -0.79
C VAL A 97 -3.73 -8.52 -1.27
N CYS A 98 -3.76 -7.56 -2.20
CA CYS A 98 -2.58 -6.86 -2.70
C CYS A 98 -2.71 -5.35 -2.45
N TYR A 99 -1.60 -4.65 -2.59
CA TYR A 99 -1.57 -3.20 -2.44
C TYR A 99 -0.99 -2.56 -3.70
N MET A 100 -1.62 -1.47 -4.13
CA MET A 100 -1.09 -0.57 -5.16
C MET A 100 -0.63 0.72 -4.52
N GLY A 101 0.52 1.22 -4.94
CA GLY A 101 1.17 2.32 -4.25
C GLY A 101 1.45 1.95 -2.80
N CYS A 102 1.38 2.92 -1.91
CA CYS A 102 1.71 2.70 -0.49
C CYS A 102 0.51 2.27 0.37
N ARG A 103 -0.74 2.53 -0.05
CA ARG A 103 -1.92 2.36 0.82
C ARG A 103 -3.18 1.85 0.13
N THR A 104 -3.26 1.82 -1.19
CA THR A 104 -4.46 1.36 -1.89
C THR A 104 -4.56 -0.15 -1.82
N ARG A 105 -5.48 -0.66 -1.02
CA ARG A 105 -5.75 -2.08 -0.88
C ARG A 105 -6.62 -2.56 -2.03
N VAL A 106 -6.17 -3.60 -2.71
CA VAL A 106 -6.90 -4.28 -3.78
C VAL A 106 -7.49 -5.56 -3.23
N ILE A 107 -8.80 -5.63 -3.25
CA ILE A 107 -9.59 -6.81 -2.88
C ILE A 107 -10.26 -7.39 -4.13
N GLY A 108 -10.98 -8.52 -3.97
CA GLY A 108 -11.70 -9.17 -5.07
C GLY A 108 -12.64 -8.23 -5.81
N ASN A 109 -13.08 -8.67 -6.98
CA ASN A 109 -13.97 -7.87 -7.83
C ASN A 109 -15.34 -7.67 -7.19
N VAL A 110 -15.69 -6.41 -6.88
CA VAL A 110 -16.95 -6.05 -6.25
C VAL A 110 -18.11 -6.10 -7.26
N VAL A 111 -17.79 -5.84 -8.55
CA VAL A 111 -18.81 -5.80 -9.63
C VAL A 111 -19.12 -7.22 -10.14
N ASP A 112 -18.11 -8.09 -10.20
CA ASP A 112 -18.29 -9.49 -10.60
C ASP A 112 -17.67 -10.42 -9.54
N PRO A 113 -18.45 -10.83 -8.53
CA PRO A 113 -17.95 -11.71 -7.46
C PRO A 113 -17.41 -13.07 -7.94
N ASN A 114 -17.78 -13.51 -9.16
CA ASN A 114 -17.27 -14.74 -9.75
C ASN A 114 -15.83 -14.59 -10.27
N LYS A 115 -15.37 -13.36 -10.47
CA LYS A 115 -14.00 -13.01 -10.84
C LYS A 115 -13.25 -12.39 -9.66
N ALA A 116 -13.30 -13.01 -8.50
CA ALA A 116 -12.68 -12.53 -7.28
C ALA A 116 -11.15 -12.63 -7.30
N VAL A 117 -10.50 -12.01 -8.29
CA VAL A 117 -9.04 -11.95 -8.42
C VAL A 117 -8.53 -10.54 -8.11
N THR A 118 -7.37 -10.45 -7.45
CA THR A 118 -6.71 -9.19 -7.11
C THR A 118 -5.73 -8.69 -8.17
N PRO A 119 -5.07 -9.53 -8.98
CA PRO A 119 -4.19 -9.07 -10.06
C PRO A 119 -4.91 -8.31 -11.16
N GLY A 120 -4.15 -7.53 -11.95
CA GLY A 120 -4.67 -6.82 -13.12
C GLY A 120 -5.51 -5.57 -12.79
N ARG A 121 -5.36 -5.03 -11.57
CA ARG A 121 -6.03 -3.79 -11.13
C ARG A 121 -5.16 -2.57 -11.36
N GLY A 122 -5.80 -1.41 -11.52
CA GLY A 122 -5.14 -0.13 -11.63
C GLY A 122 -6.02 1.01 -11.08
N ASN A 123 -5.40 2.13 -10.74
CA ASN A 123 -6.11 3.36 -10.47
C ASN A 123 -6.36 4.08 -11.79
N LEU A 124 -7.62 4.37 -12.10
CA LEU A 124 -7.99 5.12 -13.32
C LEU A 124 -7.77 6.61 -13.14
N SER A 125 -8.10 7.13 -11.96
CA SER A 125 -7.97 8.54 -11.62
C SER A 125 -7.81 8.72 -10.12
N PHE A 126 -7.34 9.88 -9.72
CA PHE A 126 -7.32 10.33 -8.32
C PHE A 126 -7.46 11.85 -8.28
N THR A 127 -8.03 12.35 -7.19
CA THR A 127 -8.17 13.78 -6.92
C THR A 127 -7.79 14.05 -5.47
N SER A 128 -7.13 15.18 -5.23
CA SER A 128 -6.74 15.60 -3.89
C SER A 128 -7.46 16.87 -3.50
N ILE A 129 -8.02 16.90 -2.28
CA ILE A 129 -8.62 18.10 -1.69
C ILE A 129 -7.60 18.75 -0.78
N ASN A 130 -7.36 20.05 -0.98
CA ASN A 130 -6.41 20.83 -0.16
C ASN A 130 -7.09 21.28 1.15
N LEU A 131 -7.17 20.37 2.13
CA LEU A 131 -7.75 20.67 3.44
C LEU A 131 -7.04 21.82 4.19
N PRO A 132 -5.69 21.95 4.17
CA PRO A 132 -5.03 23.09 4.77
C PRO A 132 -5.52 24.43 4.23
N ARG A 133 -5.73 24.55 2.91
CA ARG A 133 -6.28 25.76 2.30
C ARG A 133 -7.69 26.09 2.79
N LEU A 134 -8.56 25.08 2.86
CA LEU A 134 -9.91 25.25 3.41
C LEU A 134 -9.87 25.68 4.86
N GLY A 135 -9.01 25.06 5.69
CA GLY A 135 -8.84 25.44 7.08
C GLY A 135 -8.36 26.88 7.26
N ILE A 136 -7.40 27.35 6.46
CA ILE A 136 -6.93 28.74 6.49
C ILE A 136 -8.04 29.70 6.07
N LYS A 137 -8.80 29.36 5.03
CA LYS A 137 -9.90 30.20 4.52
C LYS A 137 -10.98 30.44 5.57
N HIS A 138 -11.31 29.43 6.36
CA HIS A 138 -12.32 29.46 7.40
C HIS A 138 -11.77 29.76 8.81
N GLY A 139 -10.55 30.25 8.91
CA GLY A 139 -9.97 30.72 10.17
C GLY A 139 -9.58 29.63 11.17
N ILE A 140 -9.59 28.33 10.77
CA ILE A 140 -9.19 27.21 11.64
C ILE A 140 -7.69 27.29 11.98
N ALA A 141 -6.89 27.92 11.12
CA ALA A 141 -5.49 28.22 11.38
C ALA A 141 -5.24 29.73 11.21
N GLY A 142 -4.99 30.45 12.29
CA GLY A 142 -4.66 31.86 12.25
C GLY A 142 -5.44 32.73 13.26
N ASN A 143 -5.36 34.05 13.11
CA ASN A 143 -5.95 35.06 14.04
C ASN A 143 -7.38 35.48 13.64
N LYS A 144 -8.07 34.70 12.83
CA LYS A 144 -9.46 34.95 12.44
C LYS A 144 -10.44 34.16 13.31
N GLU A 145 -11.65 34.68 13.44
CA GLU A 145 -12.75 33.94 14.04
C GLU A 145 -12.98 32.64 13.25
N THR A 146 -13.09 31.51 13.96
CA THR A 146 -13.21 30.19 13.35
C THR A 146 -14.65 29.97 12.87
N ASP A 147 -14.82 29.74 11.57
CA ASP A 147 -16.08 29.41 10.93
C ASP A 147 -16.10 27.90 10.56
N LEU A 148 -16.46 27.06 11.54
CA LEU A 148 -16.56 25.61 11.33
C LEU A 148 -17.69 25.23 10.39
N ASP A 149 -18.83 25.89 10.48
CA ASP A 149 -19.99 25.58 9.64
C ASP A 149 -19.69 25.89 8.16
N GLY A 150 -19.06 27.03 7.89
CA GLY A 150 -18.60 27.37 6.55
C GLY A 150 -17.54 26.40 6.03
N PHE A 151 -16.61 25.95 6.90
CA PHE A 151 -15.61 24.96 6.53
C PHE A 151 -16.23 23.65 6.10
N PHE A 152 -17.16 23.09 6.89
CA PHE A 152 -17.80 21.83 6.56
C PHE A 152 -18.70 21.94 5.33
N LYS A 153 -19.38 23.04 5.16
CA LYS A 153 -20.20 23.30 3.97
C LYS A 153 -19.34 23.32 2.70
N GLU A 154 -18.25 24.09 2.69
CA GLU A 154 -17.34 24.14 1.52
C GLU A 154 -16.63 22.80 1.28
N LEU A 155 -16.32 22.05 2.34
CA LEU A 155 -15.76 20.71 2.22
C LEU A 155 -16.77 19.78 1.53
N GLU A 156 -18.02 19.78 1.94
CA GLU A 156 -19.08 18.96 1.34
C GLU A 156 -19.31 19.31 -0.14
N GLU A 157 -19.40 20.60 -0.46
CA GLU A 157 -19.50 21.08 -1.85
C GLU A 157 -18.31 20.61 -2.69
N THR A 158 -17.10 20.67 -2.14
CA THR A 158 -15.86 20.22 -2.81
C THR A 158 -15.86 18.71 -3.01
N MET A 159 -16.31 17.94 -2.01
CA MET A 159 -16.40 16.49 -2.10
C MET A 159 -17.41 16.06 -3.16
N ASN A 160 -18.55 16.72 -3.25
CA ASN A 160 -19.58 16.45 -4.26
C ASN A 160 -19.01 16.70 -5.68
N LEU A 161 -18.31 17.83 -5.86
CA LEU A 161 -17.64 18.13 -7.13
C LEU A 161 -16.59 17.07 -7.50
N VAL A 162 -15.81 16.59 -6.53
CA VAL A 162 -14.82 15.52 -6.74
C VAL A 162 -15.52 14.21 -7.13
N CYS A 163 -16.64 13.87 -6.49
CA CYS A 163 -17.42 12.68 -6.87
C CYS A 163 -17.92 12.76 -8.31
N GLU A 164 -18.44 13.91 -8.74
CA GLU A 164 -18.89 14.13 -10.12
C GLU A 164 -17.74 13.99 -11.13
N HIS A 165 -16.53 14.42 -10.78
CA HIS A 165 -15.36 14.30 -11.65
C HIS A 165 -14.77 12.89 -11.74
N LEU A 166 -15.03 12.03 -10.75
CA LEU A 166 -14.51 10.66 -10.69
C LEU A 166 -15.48 9.61 -11.27
N LEU A 167 -16.72 9.96 -11.53
CA LEU A 167 -17.75 9.14 -12.19
C LEU A 167 -17.73 9.32 -13.69
#